data_88b8084f61480615bbb6baefd1a89f97
#
_entry.id   88b8084f61480615bbb6baefd1a89f97
#
_cell.length_a   1.000
_cell.length_b   1.000
_cell.length_c   1.000
_cell.angle_alpha   90.00
_cell.angle_beta   90.00
_cell.angle_gamma   90.00
#
_symmetry.space_group_name_H-M   'P 1'
#
loop_
_entity.id
_entity.type
_entity.pdbx_description
1 polymer ?
#
loop_
_entity_poly.entity_id
_entity_poly.type
_entity_poly.pdbx_seq_one_letter_code
_entity_poly.pdbx_strand_id
1 'polypeptide(L)'
;MAKYDYFNQAILPHLEFISNNTHLAQTIHPDGRPEEIERLRKHIAIIRKYGVQTVTDTPIFSGKTLKKSLALEVYKDGNPDNILVIGDLHAPFTLPKYLKFCREQQEIHDCGTVIFIGDIIDNHFSSYHESDPDGYSAGEELDRAIDMISDWYHTFPKATVIIGNHDRLVYRKAYSSGVSKKWIREYKDVLNTSGWDFVENIELFDININHGEGGTARNRIKSELQSQIQGHLHTQLYVDFLVGATFIVFGMQVGCGVDVKSYAMAYGKNYKKPAIGCGVVLNKGTLPIAIPMKMG
;
A
#
# COMPACT_ATOMS: atom_id res chain seq x y z
N MET A 1 14.95 -18.39 -11.28
CA MET A 1 15.89 -17.29 -11.62
C MET A 1 15.07 -16.09 -11.99
N ALA A 2 15.12 -15.03 -11.19
CA ALA A 2 14.37 -13.80 -11.48
C ALA A 2 14.94 -13.16 -12.76
N LYS A 3 14.08 -12.53 -13.56
CA LYS A 3 14.44 -11.89 -14.85
C LYS A 3 15.62 -10.89 -14.73
N TYR A 4 15.85 -10.35 -13.54
CA TYR A 4 16.93 -9.40 -13.24
C TYR A 4 18.27 -10.05 -12.95
N ASP A 5 18.33 -11.28 -12.42
CA ASP A 5 19.60 -12.02 -12.25
C ASP A 5 20.25 -12.32 -13.59
N TYR A 6 19.43 -12.61 -14.61
CA TYR A 6 19.91 -12.81 -15.97
C TYR A 6 20.58 -11.54 -16.53
N PHE A 7 19.95 -10.38 -16.35
CA PHE A 7 20.53 -9.12 -16.86
C PHE A 7 21.77 -8.71 -16.07
N ASN A 8 21.82 -8.90 -14.77
CA ASN A 8 23.03 -8.61 -13.98
C ASN A 8 24.20 -9.50 -14.40
N GLN A 9 23.98 -10.78 -14.60
CA GLN A 9 24.99 -11.70 -15.09
C GLN A 9 25.47 -11.36 -16.50
N ALA A 10 24.58 -10.87 -17.37
CA ALA A 10 24.91 -10.44 -18.72
C ALA A 10 25.65 -9.08 -18.76
N ILE A 11 25.36 -8.16 -17.82
CA ILE A 11 25.97 -6.83 -17.77
C ILE A 11 27.41 -6.87 -17.25
N LEU A 12 27.66 -7.61 -16.17
CA LEU A 12 28.93 -7.60 -15.44
C LEU A 12 30.17 -7.84 -16.29
N PRO A 13 30.20 -8.86 -17.16
CA PRO A 13 31.41 -9.17 -17.96
C PRO A 13 31.79 -8.07 -18.95
N HIS A 14 30.88 -7.19 -19.29
CA HIS A 14 31.04 -6.17 -20.34
C HIS A 14 31.18 -4.74 -19.82
N LEU A 15 30.98 -4.52 -18.50
CA LEU A 15 31.04 -3.17 -17.92
C LEU A 15 32.36 -2.45 -18.10
N GLU A 16 33.46 -3.18 -18.06
CA GLU A 16 34.81 -2.62 -18.19
C GLU A 16 35.18 -2.31 -19.65
N PHE A 17 34.62 -3.07 -20.61
CA PHE A 17 35.01 -3.00 -22.03
C PHE A 17 34.12 -2.06 -22.86
N ILE A 18 32.88 -1.85 -22.48
CA ILE A 18 31.92 -1.01 -23.20
C ILE A 18 31.55 0.20 -22.33
N SER A 19 32.17 1.35 -22.59
CA SER A 19 31.95 2.59 -21.79
C SER A 19 30.58 3.23 -22.02
N ASN A 20 29.97 3.03 -23.19
CA ASN A 20 28.68 3.62 -23.53
C ASN A 20 27.51 2.73 -23.09
N ASN A 21 26.67 3.26 -22.19
CA ASN A 21 25.56 2.51 -21.61
C ASN A 21 24.50 2.09 -22.64
N THR A 22 24.24 2.91 -23.67
CA THR A 22 23.29 2.59 -24.74
C THR A 22 23.82 1.46 -25.60
N HIS A 23 25.10 1.51 -25.98
CA HIS A 23 25.74 0.46 -26.73
C HIS A 23 25.76 -0.87 -25.96
N LEU A 24 26.09 -0.83 -24.66
CA LEU A 24 26.04 -2.02 -23.79
C LEU A 24 24.62 -2.59 -23.69
N ALA A 25 23.60 -1.76 -23.53
CA ALA A 25 22.21 -2.19 -23.48
C ALA A 25 21.78 -2.90 -24.77
N GLN A 26 22.16 -2.35 -25.94
CA GLN A 26 21.89 -2.96 -27.24
C GLN A 26 22.66 -4.25 -27.48
N THR A 27 23.89 -4.35 -26.98
CA THR A 27 24.71 -5.58 -27.08
C THR A 27 24.09 -6.71 -26.27
N ILE A 28 23.56 -6.41 -25.07
CA ILE A 28 22.94 -7.41 -24.18
C ILE A 28 21.55 -7.82 -24.66
N HIS A 29 20.83 -6.90 -25.27
CA HIS A 29 19.45 -7.10 -25.73
C HIS A 29 19.26 -6.59 -27.16
N PRO A 30 19.86 -7.23 -28.17
CA PRO A 30 19.90 -6.74 -29.54
C PRO A 30 18.53 -6.60 -30.18
N ASP A 31 17.57 -7.47 -29.82
CA ASP A 31 16.21 -7.48 -30.35
C ASP A 31 15.22 -6.74 -29.42
N GLY A 32 15.73 -5.97 -28.46
CA GLY A 32 14.91 -5.25 -27.49
C GLY A 32 14.18 -4.08 -28.13
N ARG A 33 12.92 -3.87 -27.76
CA ARG A 33 12.17 -2.65 -28.14
C ARG A 33 12.84 -1.42 -27.55
N PRO A 34 12.68 -0.23 -28.17
CA PRO A 34 13.32 1.01 -27.70
C PRO A 34 13.15 1.29 -26.21
N GLU A 35 11.99 1.00 -25.66
CA GLU A 35 11.67 1.17 -24.24
C GLU A 35 12.45 0.20 -23.33
N GLU A 36 12.67 -1.04 -23.78
CA GLU A 36 13.43 -2.06 -23.07
C GLU A 36 14.91 -1.73 -23.06
N ILE A 37 15.43 -1.25 -24.18
CA ILE A 37 16.81 -0.77 -24.30
C ILE A 37 17.04 0.45 -23.38
N GLU A 38 16.12 1.40 -23.33
CA GLU A 38 16.22 2.57 -22.45
C GLU A 38 16.18 2.18 -20.96
N ARG A 39 15.33 1.23 -20.59
CA ARG A 39 15.31 0.67 -19.21
C ARG A 39 16.64 -0.01 -18.86
N LEU A 40 17.17 -0.82 -19.76
CA LEU A 40 18.45 -1.50 -19.55
C LEU A 40 19.61 -0.50 -19.48
N ARG A 41 19.62 0.54 -20.33
CA ARG A 41 20.60 1.65 -20.28
C ARG A 41 20.62 2.34 -18.92
N LYS A 42 19.43 2.64 -18.36
CA LYS A 42 19.31 3.23 -17.03
C LYS A 42 19.84 2.30 -15.94
N HIS A 43 19.56 1.02 -16.04
CA HIS A 43 20.06 0.02 -15.10
C HIS A 43 21.60 -0.09 -15.14
N ILE A 44 22.20 -0.11 -16.32
CA ILE A 44 23.66 -0.11 -16.51
C ILE A 44 24.28 1.16 -15.88
N ALA A 45 23.67 2.31 -16.06
CA ALA A 45 24.14 3.56 -15.47
C ALA A 45 24.18 3.51 -13.94
N ILE A 46 23.20 2.83 -13.33
CA ILE A 46 23.11 2.62 -11.89
C ILE A 46 24.25 1.68 -11.42
N ILE A 47 24.44 0.56 -12.10
CA ILE A 47 25.50 -0.39 -11.76
C ILE A 47 26.88 0.29 -11.85
N ARG A 48 27.13 1.11 -12.86
CA ARG A 48 28.41 1.86 -13.01
C ARG A 48 28.63 2.86 -11.90
N LYS A 49 27.57 3.52 -11.46
CA LYS A 49 27.66 4.58 -10.45
C LYS A 49 27.84 4.04 -9.03
N TYR A 50 27.26 2.90 -8.73
CA TYR A 50 27.13 2.41 -7.36
C TYR A 50 27.72 1.01 -7.13
N GLY A 51 28.26 0.36 -8.18
CA GLY A 51 28.73 -1.02 -8.13
C GLY A 51 27.60 -2.04 -8.10
N VAL A 52 27.93 -3.31 -8.30
CA VAL A 52 26.99 -4.41 -8.10
C VAL A 52 26.96 -4.72 -6.63
N GLN A 53 25.93 -4.29 -5.95
CA GLN A 53 25.55 -4.92 -4.70
C GLN A 53 24.76 -6.18 -5.07
N THR A 54 25.17 -7.31 -4.58
CA THR A 54 24.40 -8.56 -4.62
C THR A 54 23.15 -8.35 -3.79
N VAL A 55 22.13 -7.80 -4.44
CA VAL A 55 20.78 -7.70 -3.88
C VAL A 55 20.05 -8.95 -4.30
N THR A 56 20.01 -9.92 -3.42
CA THR A 56 19.03 -10.99 -3.50
C THR A 56 17.66 -10.34 -3.37
N ASP A 57 16.88 -10.42 -4.46
CA ASP A 57 15.43 -10.21 -4.51
C ASP A 57 14.86 -8.79 -4.29
N THR A 58 15.38 -7.73 -4.91
CA THR A 58 14.65 -6.46 -4.99
C THR A 58 14.55 -5.91 -6.41
N PRO A 59 13.35 -5.57 -6.91
CA PRO A 59 13.21 -4.87 -8.19
C PRO A 59 13.69 -3.43 -8.05
N ILE A 60 14.69 -3.04 -8.85
CA ILE A 60 15.23 -1.68 -8.86
C ILE A 60 14.29 -0.80 -9.69
N PHE A 61 13.48 0.02 -9.04
CA PHE A 61 12.74 1.10 -9.69
C PHE A 61 12.93 2.43 -8.94
N SER A 62 13.26 3.47 -9.72
CA SER A 62 13.45 4.90 -9.45
C SER A 62 14.75 5.33 -8.76
N GLY A 63 15.40 6.35 -9.34
CA GLY A 63 16.67 6.94 -8.88
C GLY A 63 16.59 7.74 -7.56
N LYS A 64 15.44 7.76 -6.87
CA LYS A 64 15.25 8.34 -5.54
C LYS A 64 15.42 7.34 -4.41
N THR A 65 15.24 6.05 -4.69
CA THR A 65 15.26 4.97 -3.70
C THR A 65 16.68 4.60 -3.25
N LEU A 66 17.69 4.84 -4.10
CA LEU A 66 19.08 4.45 -3.84
C LEU A 66 19.78 5.19 -2.70
N LYS A 67 19.30 6.36 -2.28
CA LYS A 67 19.86 7.07 -1.10
C LYS A 67 19.36 6.52 0.23
N LYS A 68 18.31 5.71 0.22
CA LYS A 68 17.72 5.10 1.43
C LYS A 68 18.12 3.64 1.67
N SER A 69 18.73 2.97 0.69
CA SER A 69 19.02 1.53 0.73
C SER A 69 20.20 1.13 1.63
N LEU A 70 20.84 2.06 2.32
CA LEU A 70 21.95 1.77 3.24
C LEU A 70 21.50 1.32 4.63
N ALA A 71 20.20 1.19 4.86
CA ALA A 71 19.66 0.57 6.07
C ALA A 71 18.39 -0.21 5.70
N LEU A 72 18.54 -1.32 5.00
CA LEU A 72 17.58 -2.41 5.07
C LEU A 72 17.67 -2.99 6.49
N GLU A 73 16.98 -2.34 7.42
CA GLU A 73 16.63 -2.99 8.66
C GLU A 73 15.77 -4.20 8.29
N VAL A 74 16.29 -5.37 8.65
CA VAL A 74 15.62 -6.64 8.45
C VAL A 74 14.23 -6.54 9.05
N TYR A 75 13.20 -6.82 8.23
CA TYR A 75 11.83 -6.98 8.73
C TYR A 75 11.87 -7.95 9.92
N LYS A 76 11.50 -7.46 11.10
CA LYS A 76 11.37 -8.30 12.29
C LYS A 76 9.94 -8.77 12.34
N ASP A 77 9.76 -10.09 12.30
CA ASP A 77 8.49 -10.71 12.65
C ASP A 77 8.21 -10.35 14.13
N GLY A 78 7.30 -9.40 14.36
CA GLY A 78 6.85 -9.02 15.69
C GLY A 78 5.95 -10.10 16.32
N ASN A 79 5.37 -9.78 17.49
CA ASN A 79 4.42 -10.67 18.16
C ASN A 79 3.14 -10.80 17.30
N PRO A 80 2.79 -11.99 16.81
CA PRO A 80 1.59 -12.21 15.97
C PRO A 80 0.27 -11.93 16.71
N ASP A 81 0.29 -11.88 18.03
CA ASP A 81 -0.86 -11.56 18.87
C ASP A 81 -1.15 -10.04 18.94
N ASN A 82 -0.25 -9.22 18.38
CA ASN A 82 -0.38 -7.78 18.26
C ASN A 82 -0.61 -7.40 16.80
N ILE A 83 -1.62 -6.59 16.56
CA ILE A 83 -2.06 -6.18 15.21
C ILE A 83 -1.76 -4.71 15.00
N LEU A 84 -1.10 -4.38 13.88
CA LEU A 84 -1.10 -3.02 13.33
C LEU A 84 -2.19 -2.94 12.27
N VAL A 85 -3.10 -1.98 12.39
CA VAL A 85 -4.13 -1.68 11.39
C VAL A 85 -3.81 -0.34 10.73
N ILE A 86 -3.42 -0.39 9.46
CA ILE A 86 -3.06 0.77 8.67
C ILE A 86 -4.32 1.32 8.02
N GLY A 87 -4.55 2.63 8.18
CA GLY A 87 -5.70 3.33 7.60
C GLY A 87 -5.58 3.48 6.08
N ASP A 88 -6.66 3.97 5.48
CA ASP A 88 -6.83 4.16 4.04
C ASP A 88 -5.65 4.93 3.44
N LEU A 89 -5.00 4.38 2.41
CA LEU A 89 -3.80 4.97 1.79
C LEU A 89 -4.13 5.91 0.64
N HIS A 90 -5.07 5.50 -0.23
CA HIS A 90 -5.38 6.17 -1.48
C HIS A 90 -4.11 6.48 -2.31
N ALA A 91 -3.25 5.47 -2.51
CA ALA A 91 -2.09 5.64 -3.38
C ALA A 91 -2.53 6.07 -4.81
N PRO A 92 -1.87 7.06 -5.42
CA PRO A 92 -0.61 7.70 -5.05
C PRO A 92 -0.74 8.93 -4.15
N PHE A 93 -1.88 9.19 -3.52
CA PHE A 93 -2.19 10.41 -2.77
C PHE A 93 -1.98 10.27 -1.26
N THR A 94 -1.13 9.34 -0.85
CA THR A 94 -0.74 9.12 0.55
C THR A 94 0.30 10.13 1.02
N LEU A 95 0.19 10.57 2.27
CA LEU A 95 1.19 11.44 2.91
C LEU A 95 2.59 10.79 2.93
N PRO A 96 3.63 11.49 2.47
CA PRO A 96 4.98 10.91 2.36
C PRO A 96 5.57 10.37 3.68
N LYS A 97 5.13 10.92 4.83
CA LYS A 97 5.62 10.53 6.16
C LYS A 97 4.82 9.39 6.78
N TYR A 98 3.68 9.00 6.19
CA TYR A 98 2.75 8.06 6.79
C TYR A 98 3.33 6.64 6.88
N LEU A 99 4.04 6.19 5.85
CA LEU A 99 4.73 4.90 5.88
C LEU A 99 5.71 4.80 7.07
N LYS A 100 6.53 5.83 7.25
CA LYS A 100 7.49 5.87 8.37
C LYS A 100 6.77 5.82 9.71
N PHE A 101 5.69 6.59 9.86
CA PHE A 101 4.88 6.59 11.07
C PHE A 101 4.30 5.19 11.36
N CYS A 102 3.67 4.52 10.39
CA CYS A 102 3.12 3.18 10.57
C CYS A 102 4.19 2.15 10.96
N ARG A 103 5.39 2.22 10.34
CA ARG A 103 6.52 1.38 10.71
C ARG A 103 6.97 1.62 12.15
N GLU A 104 7.10 2.87 12.58
CA GLU A 104 7.45 3.22 13.97
C GLU A 104 6.41 2.65 14.94
N GLN A 105 5.10 2.68 14.59
CA GLN A 105 4.07 2.09 15.45
C GLN A 105 4.15 0.56 15.49
N GLN A 106 4.47 -0.10 14.37
CA GLN A 106 4.73 -1.54 14.35
C GLN A 106 5.85 -1.92 15.33
N GLU A 107 6.96 -1.19 15.29
CA GLU A 107 8.14 -1.45 16.13
C GLU A 107 7.87 -1.17 17.61
N ILE A 108 7.24 -0.02 17.92
CA ILE A 108 6.94 0.38 19.31
C ILE A 108 6.01 -0.63 20.00
N HIS A 109 5.03 -1.17 19.26
CA HIS A 109 4.00 -2.06 19.78
C HIS A 109 4.26 -3.55 19.49
N ASP A 110 5.41 -3.87 18.90
CA ASP A 110 5.82 -5.23 18.53
C ASP A 110 4.72 -5.97 17.75
N CYS A 111 4.15 -5.33 16.71
CA CYS A 111 3.06 -5.90 15.94
C CYS A 111 3.59 -6.86 14.88
N GLY A 112 3.29 -8.16 15.01
CA GLY A 112 3.63 -9.19 14.03
C GLY A 112 2.55 -9.40 12.98
N THR A 113 1.31 -8.96 13.23
CA THR A 113 0.21 -9.00 12.27
C THR A 113 -0.03 -7.60 11.71
N VAL A 114 -0.03 -7.47 10.37
CA VAL A 114 -0.27 -6.19 9.68
C VAL A 114 -1.50 -6.31 8.80
N ILE A 115 -2.43 -5.37 8.96
CA ILE A 115 -3.67 -5.30 8.20
C ILE A 115 -3.82 -3.90 7.60
N PHE A 116 -4.01 -3.82 6.28
CA PHE A 116 -4.46 -2.61 5.60
C PHE A 116 -5.99 -2.63 5.57
N ILE A 117 -6.63 -1.56 6.02
CA ILE A 117 -8.09 -1.51 6.21
C ILE A 117 -8.89 -1.27 4.93
N GLY A 118 -8.22 -1.21 3.79
CA GLY A 118 -8.81 -0.98 2.48
C GLY A 118 -8.46 0.39 1.90
N ASP A 119 -9.00 0.64 0.70
CA ASP A 119 -8.71 1.84 -0.08
C ASP A 119 -7.20 2.11 -0.18
N ILE A 120 -6.43 1.06 -0.54
CA ILE A 120 -4.98 1.18 -0.71
C ILE A 120 -4.60 1.94 -1.97
N ILE A 121 -5.45 1.90 -3.01
CA ILE A 121 -5.35 2.69 -4.24
C ILE A 121 -6.57 3.60 -4.38
N ASP A 122 -6.39 4.78 -4.96
CA ASP A 122 -7.49 5.74 -5.10
C ASP A 122 -8.41 5.42 -6.28
N ASN A 123 -7.84 5.00 -7.41
CA ASN A 123 -8.59 4.76 -8.64
C ASN A 123 -9.48 5.94 -9.04
N HIS A 124 -8.99 7.16 -8.83
CA HIS A 124 -9.74 8.39 -9.05
C HIS A 124 -10.39 8.46 -10.43
N PHE A 125 -9.62 8.12 -11.47
CA PHE A 125 -10.11 8.13 -12.84
C PHE A 125 -11.27 7.14 -13.08
N SER A 126 -11.34 6.06 -12.30
CA SER A 126 -12.42 5.08 -12.33
C SER A 126 -13.59 5.44 -11.41
N SER A 127 -13.51 6.55 -10.67
CA SER A 127 -14.57 7.00 -9.77
C SER A 127 -15.83 7.43 -10.56
N TYR A 128 -16.92 7.65 -9.84
CA TYR A 128 -18.16 8.21 -10.41
C TYR A 128 -18.20 9.75 -10.31
N HIS A 129 -17.15 10.35 -9.77
CA HIS A 129 -16.99 11.80 -9.71
C HIS A 129 -16.35 12.32 -11.00
N GLU A 130 -16.52 13.61 -11.25
CA GLU A 130 -15.84 14.27 -12.36
C GLU A 130 -14.34 14.23 -12.13
N SER A 131 -13.59 13.87 -13.17
CA SER A 131 -12.13 13.87 -13.14
C SER A 131 -11.60 15.25 -13.49
N ASP A 132 -10.55 15.69 -12.79
CA ASP A 132 -9.82 16.90 -13.15
C ASP A 132 -9.19 16.72 -14.54
N PRO A 133 -9.50 17.57 -15.54
CA PRO A 133 -8.93 17.46 -16.87
C PRO A 133 -7.41 17.63 -16.90
N ASP A 134 -6.84 18.30 -15.90
CA ASP A 134 -5.39 18.51 -15.76
C ASP A 134 -4.73 17.43 -14.88
N GLY A 135 -5.50 16.41 -14.45
CA GLY A 135 -5.04 15.34 -13.59
C GLY A 135 -4.32 14.20 -14.33
N TYR A 136 -3.97 13.18 -13.58
CA TYR A 136 -3.33 11.98 -14.14
C TYR A 136 -4.32 11.21 -15.02
N SER A 137 -3.82 10.62 -16.09
CA SER A 137 -4.57 9.57 -16.80
C SER A 137 -4.70 8.33 -15.92
N ALA A 138 -5.69 7.46 -16.23
CA ALA A 138 -5.88 6.21 -15.47
C ALA A 138 -4.61 5.33 -15.40
N GLY A 139 -3.85 5.26 -16.50
CA GLY A 139 -2.60 4.50 -16.54
C GLY A 139 -1.51 5.14 -15.70
N GLU A 140 -1.35 6.46 -15.78
CA GLU A 140 -0.35 7.18 -15.01
C GLU A 140 -0.62 7.15 -13.50
N GLU A 141 -1.89 7.28 -13.09
CA GLU A 141 -2.30 7.15 -11.70
C GLU A 141 -1.96 5.77 -11.16
N LEU A 142 -2.30 4.70 -11.91
CA LEU A 142 -2.00 3.33 -11.51
C LEU A 142 -0.48 3.07 -11.42
N ASP A 143 0.31 3.53 -12.39
CA ASP A 143 1.77 3.38 -12.36
C ASP A 143 2.38 4.04 -11.11
N ARG A 144 1.92 5.25 -10.78
CA ARG A 144 2.34 5.97 -9.57
C ARG A 144 1.89 5.27 -8.28
N ALA A 145 0.68 4.69 -8.28
CA ALA A 145 0.19 3.91 -7.17
C ALA A 145 1.03 2.64 -6.96
N ILE A 146 1.37 1.91 -8.02
CA ILE A 146 2.24 0.73 -7.97
C ILE A 146 3.63 1.09 -7.41
N ASP A 147 4.22 2.20 -7.88
CA ASP A 147 5.51 2.67 -7.37
C ASP A 147 5.46 2.98 -5.87
N MET A 148 4.41 3.65 -5.41
CA MET A 148 4.21 3.95 -3.99
C MET A 148 3.94 2.69 -3.17
N ILE A 149 3.08 1.79 -3.63
CA ILE A 149 2.76 0.51 -2.96
C ILE A 149 4.00 -0.39 -2.87
N SER A 150 4.93 -0.30 -3.81
CA SER A 150 6.21 -1.00 -3.72
C SER A 150 6.98 -0.64 -2.43
N ASP A 151 7.00 0.62 -2.01
CA ASP A 151 7.64 1.04 -0.75
C ASP A 151 6.92 0.43 0.47
N TRP A 152 5.59 0.36 0.45
CA TRP A 152 4.78 -0.29 1.48
C TRP A 152 5.03 -1.79 1.53
N TYR A 153 5.09 -2.45 0.37
CA TYR A 153 5.37 -3.88 0.27
C TYR A 153 6.77 -4.24 0.77
N HIS A 154 7.78 -3.41 0.48
CA HIS A 154 9.13 -3.61 1.02
C HIS A 154 9.18 -3.46 2.55
N THR A 155 8.37 -2.56 3.09
CA THR A 155 8.30 -2.34 4.54
C THR A 155 7.48 -3.42 5.25
N PHE A 156 6.38 -3.86 4.65
CA PHE A 156 5.46 -4.87 5.18
C PHE A 156 5.25 -5.99 4.14
N PRO A 157 6.22 -6.91 3.97
CA PRO A 157 6.19 -7.91 2.90
C PRO A 157 5.10 -8.97 3.08
N LYS A 158 4.52 -9.08 4.28
CA LYS A 158 3.39 -9.94 4.61
C LYS A 158 2.30 -9.11 5.26
N ALA A 159 1.14 -9.06 4.67
CA ALA A 159 -0.01 -8.34 5.22
C ALA A 159 -1.32 -8.91 4.70
N THR A 160 -2.41 -8.65 5.43
CA THR A 160 -3.77 -8.81 4.93
C THR A 160 -4.30 -7.45 4.49
N VAL A 161 -4.86 -7.39 3.30
CA VAL A 161 -5.47 -6.18 2.74
C VAL A 161 -6.97 -6.38 2.66
N ILE A 162 -7.72 -5.59 3.41
CA ILE A 162 -9.17 -5.52 3.26
C ILE A 162 -9.49 -4.75 1.98
N ILE A 163 -10.38 -5.25 1.16
CA ILE A 163 -10.76 -4.60 -0.10
C ILE A 163 -11.74 -3.46 0.21
N GLY A 164 -11.34 -2.23 -0.07
CA GLY A 164 -12.17 -1.05 0.10
C GLY A 164 -13.04 -0.72 -1.12
N ASN A 165 -13.85 0.33 -1.02
CA ASN A 165 -14.72 0.74 -2.11
C ASN A 165 -13.96 1.35 -3.30
N HIS A 166 -12.83 2.04 -3.07
CA HIS A 166 -11.95 2.53 -4.14
C HIS A 166 -11.23 1.38 -4.84
N ASP A 167 -10.77 0.39 -4.09
CA ASP A 167 -10.14 -0.81 -4.66
C ASP A 167 -11.11 -1.53 -5.62
N ARG A 168 -12.42 -1.58 -5.30
CA ARG A 168 -13.46 -2.23 -6.12
C ARG A 168 -13.88 -1.44 -7.37
N LEU A 169 -13.48 -0.18 -7.53
CA LEU A 169 -13.97 0.67 -8.63
C LEU A 169 -13.74 0.04 -10.01
N VAL A 170 -12.59 -0.58 -10.23
CA VAL A 170 -12.27 -1.25 -11.50
C VAL A 170 -13.25 -2.40 -11.78
N TYR A 171 -13.52 -3.23 -10.78
CA TYR A 171 -14.49 -4.34 -10.91
C TYR A 171 -15.91 -3.84 -11.13
N ARG A 172 -16.32 -2.76 -10.45
CA ARG A 172 -17.65 -2.15 -10.64
C ARG A 172 -17.81 -1.55 -12.03
N LYS A 173 -16.79 -0.87 -12.55
CA LYS A 173 -16.78 -0.33 -13.93
C LYS A 173 -16.86 -1.46 -14.96
N ALA A 174 -16.08 -2.52 -14.80
CA ALA A 174 -16.15 -3.69 -15.67
C ALA A 174 -17.54 -4.33 -15.65
N TYR A 175 -18.10 -4.53 -14.46
CA TYR A 175 -19.46 -5.07 -14.31
C TYR A 175 -20.49 -4.20 -15.02
N SER A 176 -20.48 -2.89 -14.81
CA SER A 176 -21.40 -1.95 -15.44
C SER A 176 -21.26 -1.90 -16.98
N SER A 177 -20.06 -2.23 -17.50
CA SER A 177 -19.77 -2.30 -18.93
C SER A 177 -19.96 -3.70 -19.53
N GLY A 178 -20.49 -4.65 -18.76
CA GLY A 178 -20.70 -6.03 -19.21
C GLY A 178 -19.41 -6.83 -19.42
N VAL A 179 -18.29 -6.37 -18.87
CA VAL A 179 -17.01 -7.08 -18.95
C VAL A 179 -16.92 -8.12 -17.83
N SER A 180 -16.65 -9.37 -18.20
CA SER A 180 -16.49 -10.45 -17.22
C SER A 180 -15.30 -10.20 -16.29
N LYS A 181 -15.51 -10.43 -14.99
CA LYS A 181 -14.44 -10.41 -13.97
C LYS A 181 -13.22 -11.29 -14.34
N LYS A 182 -13.42 -12.33 -15.14
CA LYS A 182 -12.35 -13.23 -15.62
C LYS A 182 -11.30 -12.53 -16.51
N TRP A 183 -11.61 -11.34 -17.03
CA TRP A 183 -10.67 -10.54 -17.81
C TRP A 183 -9.80 -9.62 -16.96
N ILE A 184 -10.07 -9.50 -15.65
CA ILE A 184 -9.41 -8.57 -14.75
C ILE A 184 -8.38 -9.37 -13.95
N ARG A 185 -7.15 -8.82 -13.83
CA ARG A 185 -6.08 -9.42 -13.03
C ARG A 185 -6.40 -9.29 -11.53
N GLU A 186 -5.89 -10.22 -10.73
CA GLU A 186 -5.94 -10.13 -9.27
C GLU A 186 -5.17 -8.90 -8.76
N TYR A 187 -5.61 -8.32 -7.65
CA TYR A 187 -4.95 -7.13 -7.06
C TYR A 187 -3.46 -7.35 -6.81
N LYS A 188 -3.08 -8.48 -6.22
CA LYS A 188 -1.67 -8.83 -5.94
C LYS A 188 -0.78 -8.89 -7.19
N ASP A 189 -1.38 -9.26 -8.34
CA ASP A 189 -0.65 -9.34 -9.60
C ASP A 189 -0.52 -7.96 -10.26
N VAL A 190 -1.51 -7.08 -10.08
CA VAL A 190 -1.45 -5.70 -10.58
C VAL A 190 -0.45 -4.89 -9.77
N LEU A 191 -0.50 -5.02 -8.44
CA LEU A 191 0.31 -4.23 -7.51
C LEU A 191 1.69 -4.85 -7.21
N ASN A 192 2.00 -6.04 -7.76
CA ASN A 192 3.24 -6.79 -7.52
C ASN A 192 3.48 -7.09 -6.04
N THR A 193 2.43 -7.47 -5.31
CA THR A 193 2.44 -7.71 -3.86
C THR A 193 2.12 -9.17 -3.53
N SER A 194 2.93 -10.10 -4.01
CA SER A 194 2.68 -11.55 -3.91
C SER A 194 2.55 -12.09 -2.48
N GLY A 195 3.08 -11.38 -1.49
CA GLY A 195 2.99 -11.74 -0.07
C GLY A 195 1.80 -11.11 0.65
N TRP A 196 0.93 -10.37 -0.06
CA TRP A 196 -0.28 -9.80 0.50
C TRP A 196 -1.52 -10.63 0.13
N ASP A 197 -2.39 -10.83 1.11
CA ASP A 197 -3.67 -11.51 0.94
C ASP A 197 -4.81 -10.48 0.89
N PHE A 198 -5.57 -10.46 -0.22
CA PHE A 198 -6.69 -9.53 -0.42
C PHE A 198 -8.01 -10.21 -0.08
N VAL A 199 -8.74 -9.67 0.89
CA VAL A 199 -9.99 -10.22 1.40
C VAL A 199 -11.06 -9.14 1.60
N GLU A 200 -12.33 -9.52 1.58
CA GLU A 200 -13.44 -8.58 1.82
C GLU A 200 -13.56 -8.18 3.29
N ASN A 201 -13.30 -9.10 4.18
CA ASN A 201 -13.26 -8.93 5.63
C ASN A 201 -12.46 -10.08 6.25
N ILE A 202 -12.07 -9.93 7.50
CA ILE A 202 -11.43 -10.99 8.29
C ILE A 202 -11.95 -10.95 9.73
N GLU A 203 -12.12 -12.09 10.32
CA GLU A 203 -12.34 -12.23 11.76
C GLU A 203 -11.06 -12.72 12.43
N LEU A 204 -10.57 -11.98 13.41
CA LEU A 204 -9.35 -12.30 14.15
C LEU A 204 -9.53 -11.90 15.62
N PHE A 205 -9.31 -12.85 16.54
CA PHE A 205 -9.48 -12.64 17.99
C PHE A 205 -10.87 -12.12 18.37
N ASP A 206 -11.93 -12.69 17.78
CA ASP A 206 -13.34 -12.28 17.92
C ASP A 206 -13.63 -10.83 17.48
N ILE A 207 -12.74 -10.24 16.69
CA ILE A 207 -12.88 -8.90 16.12
C ILE A 207 -13.20 -9.04 14.65
N ASN A 208 -14.29 -8.44 14.18
CA ASN A 208 -14.58 -8.30 12.76
C ASN A 208 -13.84 -7.07 12.21
N ILE A 209 -12.99 -7.29 11.22
CA ILE A 209 -12.17 -6.26 10.56
C ILE A 209 -12.63 -6.14 9.12
N ASN A 210 -13.15 -4.98 8.77
CA ASN A 210 -13.71 -4.69 7.45
C ASN A 210 -13.48 -3.23 7.07
N HIS A 211 -13.68 -2.88 5.78
CA HIS A 211 -13.43 -1.50 5.34
C HIS A 211 -14.38 -0.47 5.98
N GLY A 212 -15.64 -0.81 6.23
CA GLY A 212 -16.55 0.06 6.98
C GLY A 212 -17.62 0.79 6.17
N GLU A 213 -17.90 0.36 4.95
CA GLU A 213 -19.01 0.90 4.16
C GLU A 213 -20.35 0.75 4.92
N GLY A 214 -21.12 1.83 4.99
CA GLY A 214 -22.48 1.81 5.57
C GLY A 214 -22.61 2.21 7.02
N GLY A 215 -21.57 2.75 7.67
CA GLY A 215 -21.72 3.28 9.02
C GLY A 215 -20.43 3.40 9.82
N THR A 216 -20.54 3.81 11.07
CA THR A 216 -19.41 3.95 11.98
C THR A 216 -19.19 2.66 12.76
N ALA A 217 -17.96 2.39 13.18
CA ALA A 217 -17.63 1.29 14.08
C ALA A 217 -18.49 1.33 15.36
N ARG A 218 -18.74 2.54 15.89
CA ARG A 218 -19.62 2.78 17.04
C ARG A 218 -21.04 2.27 16.84
N ASN A 219 -21.59 2.42 15.64
CA ASN A 219 -22.94 1.93 15.36
C ASN A 219 -22.97 0.42 15.15
N ARG A 220 -21.94 -0.13 14.52
CA ARG A 220 -21.86 -1.58 14.28
C ARG A 220 -21.76 -2.38 15.56
N ILE A 221 -20.96 -1.98 16.54
CA ILE A 221 -20.90 -2.70 17.82
C ILE A 221 -22.24 -2.74 18.55
N LYS A 222 -23.13 -1.78 18.31
CA LYS A 222 -24.48 -1.77 18.89
C LYS A 222 -25.43 -2.74 18.19
N SER A 223 -25.28 -2.91 16.88
CA SER A 223 -26.12 -3.82 16.10
C SER A 223 -25.62 -5.26 16.12
N GLU A 224 -24.30 -5.46 16.11
CA GLU A 224 -23.70 -6.78 15.97
C GLU A 224 -23.25 -7.40 17.30
N LEU A 225 -23.08 -6.57 18.34
CA LEU A 225 -22.59 -6.97 19.67
C LEU A 225 -21.25 -7.71 19.61
N GLN A 226 -20.42 -7.37 18.61
CA GLN A 226 -19.09 -7.91 18.35
C GLN A 226 -18.11 -6.76 18.20
N SER A 227 -16.85 -6.94 18.59
CA SER A 227 -15.79 -5.95 18.35
C SER A 227 -15.57 -5.71 16.86
N GLN A 228 -15.39 -4.45 16.48
CA GLN A 228 -15.29 -4.00 15.09
C GLN A 228 -14.09 -3.09 14.88
N ILE A 229 -13.34 -3.29 13.79
CA ILE A 229 -12.31 -2.36 13.32
C ILE A 229 -12.63 -2.00 11.88
N GLN A 230 -12.62 -0.70 11.55
CA GLN A 230 -12.90 -0.23 10.20
C GLN A 230 -12.19 1.08 9.83
N GLY A 231 -12.04 1.32 8.52
CA GLY A 231 -11.54 2.52 7.87
C GLY A 231 -12.66 3.38 7.26
N HIS A 232 -12.53 3.78 5.99
CA HIS A 232 -13.51 4.45 5.16
C HIS A 232 -13.87 5.89 5.61
N LEU A 233 -14.08 6.11 6.88
CA LEU A 233 -14.46 7.43 7.40
C LEU A 233 -13.22 8.23 7.79
N HIS A 234 -12.57 8.83 6.79
CA HIS A 234 -11.28 9.53 6.93
C HIS A 234 -11.23 10.59 8.04
N THR A 235 -12.37 11.13 8.46
CA THR A 235 -12.43 12.17 9.50
C THR A 235 -12.51 11.61 10.91
N GLN A 236 -12.45 10.31 11.08
CA GLN A 236 -12.67 9.64 12.36
C GLN A 236 -11.48 8.75 12.75
N LEU A 237 -11.01 8.93 13.98
CA LEU A 237 -9.96 8.13 14.60
C LEU A 237 -10.32 8.01 16.09
N TYR A 238 -10.80 6.86 16.52
CA TYR A 238 -11.22 6.64 17.91
C TYR A 238 -11.32 5.16 18.27
N VAL A 239 -11.39 4.88 19.56
CA VAL A 239 -11.89 3.62 20.13
C VAL A 239 -13.08 3.97 21.02
N ASP A 240 -14.15 3.21 20.90
CA ASP A 240 -15.35 3.30 21.74
C ASP A 240 -15.73 1.92 22.27
N PHE A 241 -16.25 1.85 23.47
CA PHE A 241 -16.62 0.59 24.10
C PHE A 241 -18.13 0.51 24.33
N LEU A 242 -18.67 -0.70 24.11
CA LEU A 242 -20.01 -1.05 24.51
C LEU A 242 -19.93 -2.11 25.60
N VAL A 243 -20.48 -1.82 26.76
CA VAL A 243 -20.45 -2.68 27.93
C VAL A 243 -21.85 -3.23 28.19
N GLY A 244 -21.99 -4.54 28.12
CA GLY A 244 -23.18 -5.27 28.54
C GLY A 244 -22.98 -5.94 29.89
N ALA A 245 -24.02 -6.64 30.39
CA ALA A 245 -23.94 -7.34 31.68
C ALA A 245 -22.89 -8.47 31.70
N THR A 246 -22.61 -9.08 30.53
CA THR A 246 -21.74 -10.25 30.39
C THR A 246 -20.67 -10.10 29.33
N PHE A 247 -20.56 -8.92 28.68
CA PHE A 247 -19.60 -8.68 27.60
C PHE A 247 -19.08 -7.26 27.58
N ILE A 248 -17.90 -7.09 27.01
CA ILE A 248 -17.34 -5.81 26.59
C ILE A 248 -16.87 -5.98 25.15
N VAL A 249 -17.34 -5.13 24.24
CA VAL A 249 -16.86 -5.08 22.85
C VAL A 249 -16.43 -3.66 22.52
N PHE A 250 -15.55 -3.52 21.52
CA PHE A 250 -15.08 -2.20 21.08
C PHE A 250 -15.33 -1.96 19.60
N GLY A 251 -15.52 -0.69 19.26
CA GLY A 251 -15.53 -0.19 17.90
C GLY A 251 -14.35 0.75 17.68
N MET A 252 -13.45 0.40 16.74
CA MET A 252 -12.31 1.22 16.37
C MET A 252 -12.47 1.77 14.97
N GLN A 253 -12.27 3.07 14.84
CA GLN A 253 -12.10 3.76 13.56
C GLN A 253 -10.63 4.17 13.44
N VAL A 254 -9.94 3.75 12.36
CA VAL A 254 -8.47 3.83 12.29
C VAL A 254 -7.94 5.07 11.57
N GLY A 255 -8.81 5.96 11.07
CA GLY A 255 -8.39 7.12 10.29
C GLY A 255 -7.82 6.73 8.92
N CYS A 256 -6.93 7.55 8.40
CA CYS A 256 -6.33 7.35 7.09
C CYS A 256 -4.90 7.94 7.01
N GLY A 257 -4.24 7.70 5.88
CA GLY A 257 -2.93 8.28 5.54
C GLY A 257 -2.94 9.28 4.39
N VAL A 258 -4.11 9.86 4.07
CA VAL A 258 -4.33 10.65 2.86
C VAL A 258 -3.73 12.04 2.94
N ASP A 259 -3.09 12.51 1.87
CA ASP A 259 -2.66 13.89 1.71
C ASP A 259 -3.82 14.76 1.18
N VAL A 260 -4.38 15.61 2.04
CA VAL A 260 -5.46 16.54 1.68
C VAL A 260 -5.12 17.54 0.59
N LYS A 261 -3.82 17.79 0.36
CA LYS A 261 -3.36 18.69 -0.70
C LYS A 261 -3.27 17.98 -2.04
N SER A 262 -3.43 16.67 -2.05
CA SER A 262 -3.39 15.90 -3.27
C SER A 262 -4.62 16.20 -4.13
N TYR A 263 -4.41 16.12 -5.42
CA TYR A 263 -5.40 16.45 -6.42
C TYR A 263 -6.68 15.59 -6.32
N ALA A 264 -6.57 14.32 -5.96
CA ALA A 264 -7.71 13.43 -5.81
C ALA A 264 -8.71 13.88 -4.73
N MET A 265 -8.25 14.68 -3.77
CA MET A 265 -9.08 15.22 -2.70
C MET A 265 -9.59 16.63 -2.98
N ALA A 266 -9.28 17.18 -4.14
CA ALA A 266 -9.63 18.56 -4.52
C ALA A 266 -11.08 18.74 -4.99
N TYR A 267 -11.88 17.67 -5.10
CA TYR A 267 -13.27 17.83 -5.56
C TYR A 267 -14.21 18.48 -4.56
N GLY A 268 -13.82 18.68 -3.34
CA GLY A 268 -14.70 19.27 -2.34
C GLY A 268 -14.18 20.58 -1.83
N LYS A 269 -14.76 21.71 -2.22
CA LYS A 269 -14.49 23.03 -1.61
C LYS A 269 -14.65 23.04 -0.09
N ASN A 270 -15.28 22.01 0.51
CA ASN A 270 -15.57 21.85 1.93
C ASN A 270 -15.11 20.51 2.50
N TYR A 271 -13.98 19.97 2.05
CA TYR A 271 -13.47 18.72 2.55
C TYR A 271 -13.07 18.83 4.03
N LYS A 272 -13.65 18.00 4.88
CA LYS A 272 -13.27 17.94 6.29
C LYS A 272 -11.84 17.41 6.39
N LYS A 273 -11.02 17.98 7.26
CA LYS A 273 -9.65 17.53 7.49
C LYS A 273 -9.63 16.06 7.91
N PRO A 274 -8.81 15.21 7.28
CA PRO A 274 -8.72 13.81 7.67
C PRO A 274 -8.05 13.65 9.03
N ALA A 275 -8.46 12.62 9.72
CA ALA A 275 -7.80 12.14 10.94
C ALA A 275 -6.66 11.19 10.52
N ILE A 276 -5.44 11.73 10.46
CA ILE A 276 -4.27 10.93 10.09
C ILE A 276 -3.81 10.10 11.29
N GLY A 277 -3.75 8.78 11.10
CA GLY A 277 -3.40 7.86 12.17
C GLY A 277 -3.52 6.39 11.77
N CYS A 278 -3.32 5.52 12.74
CA CYS A 278 -3.48 4.08 12.58
C CYS A 278 -4.11 3.46 13.85
N GLY A 279 -4.50 2.20 13.74
CA GLY A 279 -4.94 1.40 14.88
C GLY A 279 -3.87 0.40 15.32
N VAL A 280 -3.82 0.12 16.61
CA VAL A 280 -3.05 -1.01 17.16
C VAL A 280 -3.96 -1.79 18.10
N VAL A 281 -3.87 -3.11 18.03
CA VAL A 281 -4.59 -3.99 18.98
C VAL A 281 -3.60 -4.97 19.57
N LEU A 282 -3.49 -4.96 20.88
CA LEU A 282 -2.52 -5.79 21.61
C LEU A 282 -3.20 -6.95 22.31
N ASN A 283 -2.39 -7.95 22.68
CA ASN A 283 -2.75 -9.06 23.55
C ASN A 283 -4.01 -9.81 23.04
N LYS A 284 -3.99 -10.27 21.81
CA LYS A 284 -5.11 -11.03 21.21
C LYS A 284 -6.44 -10.32 21.30
N GLY A 285 -6.48 -9.06 20.88
CA GLY A 285 -7.75 -8.34 20.79
C GLY A 285 -8.21 -7.62 22.06
N THR A 286 -7.45 -7.67 23.15
CA THR A 286 -7.94 -7.12 24.42
C THR A 286 -7.67 -5.64 24.64
N LEU A 287 -6.66 -5.05 23.96
CA LEU A 287 -6.27 -3.65 24.14
C LEU A 287 -6.22 -2.91 22.80
N PRO A 288 -7.33 -2.31 22.36
CA PRO A 288 -7.37 -1.48 21.17
C PRO A 288 -6.85 -0.07 21.46
N ILE A 289 -6.03 0.48 20.55
CA ILE A 289 -5.43 1.82 20.65
C ILE A 289 -5.56 2.52 19.30
N ALA A 290 -6.20 3.68 19.26
CA ALA A 290 -6.20 4.56 18.09
C ALA A 290 -5.08 5.58 18.23
N ILE A 291 -4.14 5.62 17.30
CA ILE A 291 -2.91 6.40 17.40
C ILE A 291 -2.91 7.52 16.35
N PRO A 292 -3.07 8.79 16.76
CA PRO A 292 -2.97 9.92 15.84
C PRO A 292 -1.53 10.19 15.44
N MET A 293 -1.31 10.46 14.15
CA MET A 293 -0.05 10.98 13.65
C MET A 293 0.03 12.48 13.92
N LYS A 294 1.07 12.92 14.61
CA LYS A 294 1.32 14.36 14.80
C LYS A 294 1.67 15.01 13.46
N MET A 295 0.87 15.98 13.07
CA MET A 295 1.14 16.83 11.92
C MET A 295 2.07 17.93 12.39
N GLY A 296 3.35 17.86 11.99
CA GLY A 296 4.36 18.85 12.33
C GLY A 296 4.27 20.11 11.48
#